data_a9de1c96e4b05ee808f614526612e023
#
_entry.id   a9de1c96e4b05ee808f614526612e023
#
_cell.length_a   1.000
_cell.length_b   1.000
_cell.length_c   1.000
_cell.angle_alpha   90.00
_cell.angle_beta   90.00
_cell.angle_gamma   90.00
#
_symmetry.space_group_name_H-M   'P 1'
#
loop_
_entity.id
_entity.type
_entity.pdbx_description
1 polymer ?
#
loop_
_entity_poly.entity_id
_entity_poly.type
_entity_poly.pdbx_seq_one_letter_code
_entity_poly.pdbx_strand_id
1 'polypeptide(L)'
;MLIRRRIRDVDCTVECTQAGERSHTDIAICYMKGRVDQELLKTIKERIQNLQVDALTMNQESLAECLYPHKWYNPFPKFRFSERPDTAAASILEGNIIILVDNSPSCMILPSSVFDSIEEADDYYFPPVTGTYLRLSRMTVSLLTLFLTPLWLLLMQNPQWIPDWLQFIQIADEQFVPLIWQLLILEFAIDGLRLAAVNTPSMLTTPLSVIAGIVLGEYSVKSGWFNSETMLYMAFVTIANYSQASFEMGYALKFMRVILLVLTSLFNLWGFIGGTALCVCAVAFNKTIAGKSYIYPLIPFSWSECKKRFFRGRLPHK
;
A
#
# COMPACT_ATOMS: atom_id res chain seq x y z
N MET A 1 -16.46 20.42 -9.52
CA MET A 1 -17.46 21.14 -8.69
C MET A 1 -17.17 21.00 -7.18
N LEU A 2 -17.11 19.81 -6.61
CA LEU A 2 -16.96 19.60 -5.15
C LEU A 2 -15.66 20.19 -4.58
N ILE A 3 -14.54 20.10 -5.27
CA ILE A 3 -13.25 20.68 -4.85
C ILE A 3 -13.36 22.20 -4.76
N ARG A 4 -13.91 22.87 -5.79
CA ARG A 4 -14.08 24.34 -5.80
C ARG A 4 -15.03 24.86 -4.73
N ARG A 5 -15.99 24.07 -4.28
CA ARG A 5 -16.86 24.43 -3.15
C ARG A 5 -16.12 24.43 -1.81
N ARG A 6 -15.06 23.59 -1.69
CA ARG A 6 -14.22 23.49 -0.49
C ARG A 6 -13.09 24.51 -0.48
N ILE A 7 -12.49 24.78 -1.64
CA ILE A 7 -11.41 25.76 -1.80
C ILE A 7 -11.99 26.95 -2.55
N ARG A 8 -12.37 28.00 -1.80
CA ARG A 8 -12.92 29.25 -2.34
C ARG A 8 -11.83 30.29 -2.53
N ASP A 9 -10.75 29.88 -3.19
CA ASP A 9 -9.58 30.72 -3.46
C ASP A 9 -9.44 30.89 -4.97
N VAL A 10 -9.07 32.09 -5.41
CA VAL A 10 -8.83 32.43 -6.82
C VAL A 10 -7.62 31.70 -7.39
N ASP A 11 -6.66 31.36 -6.54
CA ASP A 11 -5.47 30.62 -6.91
C ASP A 11 -5.73 29.12 -7.13
N CYS A 12 -6.90 28.59 -6.74
CA CYS A 12 -7.31 27.23 -7.06
C CYS A 12 -7.68 27.13 -8.53
N THR A 13 -6.77 26.60 -9.31
CA THR A 13 -6.87 26.49 -10.76
C THR A 13 -7.30 25.07 -11.15
N VAL A 14 -8.20 25.02 -12.14
CA VAL A 14 -8.66 23.78 -12.80
C VAL A 14 -8.43 23.97 -14.29
N GLU A 15 -7.58 23.14 -14.86
CA GLU A 15 -7.32 23.11 -16.31
C GLU A 15 -7.89 21.84 -16.88
N CYS A 16 -8.68 21.96 -17.95
CA CYS A 16 -9.25 20.83 -18.66
C CYS A 16 -8.44 20.56 -19.93
N THR A 17 -8.17 19.29 -20.18
CA THR A 17 -7.52 18.78 -21.38
C THR A 17 -8.18 17.45 -21.78
N GLN A 18 -7.85 16.94 -22.94
CA GLN A 18 -8.34 15.64 -23.41
C GLN A 18 -7.17 14.73 -23.76
N ALA A 19 -7.36 13.43 -23.61
CA ALA A 19 -6.40 12.41 -24.02
C ALA A 19 -7.08 11.20 -24.66
N GLY A 20 -6.32 10.51 -25.52
CA GLY A 20 -6.80 9.40 -26.35
C GLY A 20 -7.28 9.87 -27.72
N GLU A 21 -6.76 9.27 -28.80
CA GLU A 21 -7.09 9.66 -30.17
C GLU A 21 -8.54 9.38 -30.53
N ARG A 22 -9.13 8.31 -29.97
CA ARG A 22 -10.51 7.91 -30.22
C ARG A 22 -11.44 8.17 -29.06
N SER A 23 -10.94 8.05 -27.80
CA SER A 23 -11.79 8.22 -26.62
C SER A 23 -12.04 9.68 -26.29
N HIS A 24 -11.13 10.60 -26.64
CA HIS A 24 -11.20 12.03 -26.27
C HIS A 24 -11.62 12.23 -24.80
N THR A 25 -11.02 11.40 -23.90
CA THR A 25 -11.40 11.39 -22.50
C THR A 25 -11.03 12.71 -21.83
N ASP A 26 -12.00 13.36 -21.19
CA ASP A 26 -11.78 14.62 -20.48
C ASP A 26 -10.95 14.41 -19.22
N ILE A 27 -9.93 15.24 -19.06
CA ILE A 27 -9.01 15.23 -17.90
C ILE A 27 -8.98 16.63 -17.29
N ALA A 28 -9.25 16.72 -16.00
CA ALA A 28 -9.14 17.97 -15.27
C ALA A 28 -7.96 17.92 -14.31
N ILE A 29 -7.03 18.86 -14.44
CA ILE A 29 -5.85 19.02 -13.58
C ILE A 29 -6.14 20.14 -12.58
N CYS A 30 -6.20 19.82 -11.30
CA CYS A 30 -6.51 20.75 -10.24
C CYS A 30 -5.27 21.01 -9.37
N TYR A 31 -4.93 22.25 -9.12
CA TYR A 31 -3.77 22.62 -8.32
C TYR A 31 -3.91 24.03 -7.72
N MET A 32 -3.07 24.37 -6.75
CA MET A 32 -2.99 25.71 -6.15
C MET A 32 -1.81 26.49 -6.74
N LYS A 33 -2.09 27.63 -7.39
CA LYS A 33 -1.02 28.54 -7.84
C LYS A 33 -0.19 29.02 -6.64
N GLY A 34 1.12 29.07 -6.81
CA GLY A 34 2.03 29.49 -5.75
C GLY A 34 2.44 28.42 -4.74
N ARG A 35 1.74 27.27 -4.69
CA ARG A 35 2.12 26.12 -3.82
C ARG A 35 2.58 24.90 -4.62
N VAL A 36 2.09 24.74 -5.82
CA VAL A 36 2.41 23.61 -6.70
C VAL A 36 3.87 23.68 -7.19
N ASP A 37 4.50 22.52 -7.28
CA ASP A 37 5.80 22.36 -7.94
C ASP A 37 5.61 22.57 -9.46
N GLN A 38 6.12 23.68 -9.98
CA GLN A 38 5.90 24.12 -11.37
C GLN A 38 6.58 23.17 -12.37
N GLU A 39 7.73 22.59 -12.02
CA GLU A 39 8.44 21.64 -12.88
C GLU A 39 7.65 20.33 -13.02
N LEU A 40 7.11 19.85 -11.90
CA LEU A 40 6.25 18.68 -11.91
C LEU A 40 4.97 18.94 -12.71
N LEU A 41 4.30 20.09 -12.50
CA LEU A 41 3.09 20.46 -13.22
C LEU A 41 3.34 20.51 -14.74
N LYS A 42 4.44 21.13 -15.16
CA LYS A 42 4.84 21.20 -16.56
C LYS A 42 5.07 19.80 -17.14
N THR A 43 5.82 18.97 -16.43
CA THR A 43 6.09 17.59 -16.84
C THR A 43 4.81 16.77 -17.02
N ILE A 44 3.85 16.90 -16.09
CA ILE A 44 2.56 16.20 -16.17
C ILE A 44 1.77 16.67 -17.40
N LYS A 45 1.67 17.99 -17.60
CA LYS A 45 0.97 18.55 -18.77
C LYS A 45 1.57 18.09 -20.09
N GLU A 46 2.90 18.15 -20.21
CA GLU A 46 3.62 17.69 -21.41
C GLU A 46 3.39 16.20 -21.67
N ARG A 47 3.41 15.37 -20.62
CA ARG A 47 3.14 13.95 -20.75
C ARG A 47 1.70 13.67 -21.19
N ILE A 48 0.71 14.36 -20.62
CA ILE A 48 -0.70 14.20 -21.02
C ILE A 48 -0.93 14.65 -22.46
N GLN A 49 -0.32 15.78 -22.89
CA GLN A 49 -0.46 16.29 -24.25
C GLN A 49 0.20 15.40 -25.30
N ASN A 50 1.30 14.74 -24.94
CA ASN A 50 2.07 13.86 -25.83
C ASN A 50 1.65 12.39 -25.76
N LEU A 51 0.52 12.08 -25.10
CA LEU A 51 0.01 10.71 -25.04
C LEU A 51 -0.46 10.22 -26.42
N GLN A 52 0.23 9.19 -26.91
CA GLN A 52 -0.13 8.50 -28.15
C GLN A 52 -0.82 7.18 -27.81
N VAL A 53 -2.08 7.26 -27.42
CA VAL A 53 -2.92 6.10 -27.09
C VAL A 53 -4.27 6.23 -27.78
N ASP A 54 -4.79 5.13 -28.31
CA ASP A 54 -6.09 5.12 -28.99
C ASP A 54 -7.21 5.52 -28.02
N ALA A 55 -7.22 4.92 -26.83
CA ALA A 55 -8.22 5.16 -25.80
C ALA A 55 -7.71 4.88 -24.39
N LEU A 56 -8.20 5.64 -23.41
CA LEU A 56 -8.01 5.38 -21.99
C LEU A 56 -9.09 4.40 -21.50
N THR A 57 -8.90 3.10 -21.77
CA THR A 57 -9.93 2.06 -21.54
C THR A 57 -10.26 1.84 -20.06
N MET A 58 -9.27 1.94 -19.19
CA MET A 58 -9.42 1.85 -17.73
C MET A 58 -9.30 3.22 -17.06
N ASN A 59 -9.68 4.27 -17.78
CA ASN A 59 -9.74 5.66 -17.31
C ASN A 59 -8.49 6.09 -16.55
N GLN A 60 -8.61 6.29 -15.24
CA GLN A 60 -7.52 6.77 -14.38
C GLN A 60 -6.33 5.82 -14.32
N GLU A 61 -6.54 4.50 -14.32
CA GLU A 61 -5.45 3.52 -14.29
C GLU A 61 -4.65 3.53 -15.59
N SER A 62 -5.35 3.61 -16.74
CA SER A 62 -4.68 3.77 -18.04
C SER A 62 -3.87 5.06 -18.10
N LEU A 63 -4.41 6.16 -17.55
CA LEU A 63 -3.66 7.42 -17.47
C LEU A 63 -2.43 7.29 -16.54
N ALA A 64 -2.58 6.62 -15.39
CA ALA A 64 -1.48 6.37 -14.45
C ALA A 64 -0.32 5.62 -15.13
N GLU A 65 -0.67 4.57 -15.87
CA GLU A 65 0.30 3.75 -16.61
C GLU A 65 1.03 4.55 -17.70
N CYS A 66 0.30 5.40 -18.42
CA CYS A 66 0.86 6.29 -19.43
C CYS A 66 1.74 7.40 -18.83
N LEU A 67 1.33 7.98 -17.70
CA LEU A 67 2.09 9.05 -17.05
C LEU A 67 3.41 8.55 -16.46
N TYR A 68 3.45 7.32 -15.99
CA TYR A 68 4.64 6.74 -15.41
C TYR A 68 4.79 5.27 -15.82
N PRO A 69 5.73 4.95 -16.72
CA PRO A 69 5.99 3.58 -17.11
C PRO A 69 6.46 2.79 -15.90
N HIS A 70 5.59 1.92 -15.41
CA HIS A 70 5.91 1.05 -14.28
C HIS A 70 7.03 0.09 -14.68
N LYS A 71 8.08 0.06 -13.85
CA LYS A 71 9.10 -0.98 -13.97
C LYS A 71 8.49 -2.28 -13.45
N TRP A 72 8.43 -3.32 -14.27
CA TRP A 72 7.77 -4.60 -13.96
C TRP A 72 8.23 -5.26 -12.64
N TYR A 73 9.46 -4.94 -12.19
CA TYR A 73 10.01 -5.46 -10.94
C TYR A 73 9.72 -4.60 -9.69
N ASN A 74 9.06 -3.45 -9.85
CA ASN A 74 8.80 -2.54 -8.75
C ASN A 74 7.29 -2.47 -8.46
N PRO A 75 6.81 -3.15 -7.41
CA PRO A 75 5.39 -3.23 -7.10
C PRO A 75 4.84 -2.02 -6.32
N PHE A 76 5.69 -1.05 -5.96
CA PHE A 76 5.27 0.08 -5.12
C PHE A 76 4.46 1.11 -5.89
N PRO A 77 3.30 1.57 -5.34
CA PRO A 77 2.44 2.57 -5.96
C PRO A 77 3.16 3.90 -6.18
N LYS A 78 2.84 4.58 -7.27
CA LYS A 78 3.38 5.90 -7.63
C LYS A 78 2.36 7.00 -7.49
N PHE A 79 1.11 6.63 -7.44
CA PHE A 79 -0.04 7.50 -7.30
C PHE A 79 -0.79 7.13 -6.02
N ARG A 80 -1.48 8.11 -5.47
CA ARG A 80 -2.49 7.88 -4.44
C ARG A 80 -3.85 8.16 -5.05
N PHE A 81 -4.77 7.22 -4.90
CA PHE A 81 -6.14 7.38 -5.33
C PHE A 81 -7.03 7.75 -4.15
N SER A 82 -8.04 8.59 -4.39
CA SER A 82 -9.02 8.94 -3.37
C SER A 82 -10.37 9.26 -4.01
N GLU A 83 -11.43 8.69 -3.44
CA GLU A 83 -12.81 9.00 -3.80
C GLU A 83 -13.37 10.18 -3.01
N ARG A 84 -12.60 10.69 -2.05
CA ARG A 84 -13.03 11.71 -1.08
C ARG A 84 -12.64 13.11 -1.53
N PRO A 85 -13.61 14.02 -1.77
CA PRO A 85 -13.33 15.41 -2.15
C PRO A 85 -12.65 16.23 -1.06
N ASP A 86 -12.78 15.85 0.23
CA ASP A 86 -12.09 16.48 1.34
C ASP A 86 -10.59 16.20 1.31
N THR A 87 -10.21 14.94 1.10
CA THR A 87 -8.82 14.54 0.93
C THR A 87 -8.18 15.23 -0.27
N ALA A 88 -8.88 15.26 -1.42
CA ALA A 88 -8.41 15.95 -2.61
C ALA A 88 -8.19 17.45 -2.35
N ALA A 89 -9.14 18.13 -1.69
CA ALA A 89 -9.01 19.54 -1.36
C ALA A 89 -7.86 19.82 -0.38
N ALA A 90 -7.69 18.99 0.66
CA ALA A 90 -6.57 19.10 1.59
C ALA A 90 -5.22 18.94 0.86
N SER A 91 -5.10 17.95 0.00
CA SER A 91 -3.88 17.69 -0.79
C SER A 91 -3.54 18.86 -1.74
N ILE A 92 -4.54 19.51 -2.37
CA ILE A 92 -4.31 20.73 -3.18
C ILE A 92 -3.74 21.86 -2.31
N LEU A 93 -4.28 22.06 -1.10
CA LEU A 93 -3.78 23.09 -0.19
C LEU A 93 -2.36 22.80 0.32
N GLU A 94 -1.95 21.53 0.34
CA GLU A 94 -0.57 21.11 0.65
C GLU A 94 0.39 21.28 -0.54
N GLY A 95 -0.13 21.61 -1.74
CA GLY A 95 0.67 21.84 -2.95
C GLY A 95 0.71 20.64 -3.91
N ASN A 96 -0.08 19.61 -3.65
CA ASN A 96 -0.21 18.46 -4.54
C ASN A 96 -1.06 18.81 -5.77
N ILE A 97 -0.86 18.04 -6.83
CA ILE A 97 -1.63 18.09 -8.06
C ILE A 97 -2.68 16.98 -8.00
N ILE A 98 -3.93 17.33 -8.31
CA ILE A 98 -5.02 16.37 -8.42
C ILE A 98 -5.41 16.24 -9.88
N ILE A 99 -5.49 15.01 -10.36
CA ILE A 99 -5.98 14.71 -11.70
C ILE A 99 -7.31 13.96 -11.57
N LEU A 100 -8.31 14.48 -12.26
CA LEU A 100 -9.63 13.88 -12.41
C LEU A 100 -9.77 13.42 -13.84
N VAL A 101 -10.14 12.18 -14.04
CA VAL A 101 -10.38 11.58 -15.34
C VAL A 101 -11.88 11.31 -15.46
N ASP A 102 -12.47 11.61 -16.59
CA ASP A 102 -13.89 11.36 -16.82
C ASP A 102 -14.23 9.86 -16.65
N ASN A 103 -15.44 9.58 -16.16
CA ASN A 103 -15.93 8.24 -15.84
C ASN A 103 -15.09 7.47 -14.81
N SER A 104 -14.28 8.15 -14.01
CA SER A 104 -13.48 7.53 -12.94
C SER A 104 -14.09 7.78 -11.56
N PRO A 105 -14.15 6.76 -10.68
CA PRO A 105 -14.72 6.91 -9.34
C PRO A 105 -13.85 7.72 -8.41
N SER A 106 -12.53 7.77 -8.65
CA SER A 106 -11.56 8.40 -7.77
C SER A 106 -10.68 9.41 -8.50
N CYS A 107 -10.05 10.30 -7.75
CA CYS A 107 -9.03 11.22 -8.24
C CYS A 107 -7.62 10.69 -7.96
N MET A 108 -6.67 11.06 -8.81
CA MET A 108 -5.26 10.77 -8.65
C MET A 108 -4.57 11.94 -7.94
N ILE A 109 -3.79 11.66 -6.91
CA ILE A 109 -3.04 12.62 -6.11
C ILE A 109 -1.54 12.46 -6.39
N LEU A 110 -0.85 13.55 -6.71
CA LEU A 110 0.57 13.59 -7.07
C LEU A 110 1.27 14.77 -6.41
N PRO A 111 2.56 14.62 -6.05
CA PRO A 111 3.33 13.40 -5.97
C PRO A 111 2.88 12.54 -4.79
N SER A 112 3.16 11.23 -4.82
CA SER A 112 2.87 10.32 -3.70
C SER A 112 4.15 9.67 -3.18
N SER A 113 4.32 9.65 -1.87
CA SER A 113 5.38 8.95 -1.13
C SER A 113 4.85 7.66 -0.49
N VAL A 114 5.74 6.84 0.08
CA VAL A 114 5.33 5.65 0.84
C VAL A 114 4.41 6.01 2.00
N PHE A 115 4.68 7.13 2.69
CA PHE A 115 3.87 7.57 3.82
C PHE A 115 2.46 8.00 3.38
N ASP A 116 2.34 8.67 2.22
CA ASP A 116 1.04 9.07 1.68
C ASP A 116 0.16 7.87 1.33
N SER A 117 0.77 6.74 0.98
CA SER A 117 0.05 5.47 0.70
C SER A 117 -0.40 4.73 1.97
N ILE A 118 0.19 5.03 3.12
CA ILE A 118 -0.17 4.44 4.43
C ILE A 118 -1.16 5.34 5.18
N GLU A 119 -1.04 6.68 5.00
CA GLU A 119 -1.91 7.66 5.68
C GLU A 119 -3.34 7.61 5.15
N GLU A 120 -4.29 7.81 6.05
CA GLU A 120 -5.71 7.91 5.71
C GLU A 120 -6.33 9.20 6.25
N ALA A 121 -7.30 9.73 5.51
CA ALA A 121 -7.97 10.98 5.88
C ALA A 121 -8.72 10.89 7.21
N ASP A 122 -9.13 9.68 7.59
CA ASP A 122 -9.88 9.45 8.84
C ASP A 122 -9.07 9.78 10.09
N ASP A 123 -7.73 9.76 10.02
CA ASP A 123 -6.88 10.18 11.14
C ASP A 123 -7.14 11.62 11.60
N TYR A 124 -7.65 12.46 10.68
CA TYR A 124 -7.96 13.87 10.96
C TYR A 124 -9.35 14.09 11.60
N TYR A 125 -10.22 13.10 11.59
CA TYR A 125 -11.55 13.20 12.21
C TYR A 125 -11.52 12.97 13.72
N PHE A 126 -10.46 12.34 14.23
CA PHE A 126 -10.31 12.06 15.65
C PHE A 126 -9.46 13.12 16.37
N PRO A 127 -9.49 13.19 17.71
CA PRO A 127 -8.57 14.04 18.49
C PRO A 127 -7.09 13.74 18.15
N PRO A 128 -6.16 14.71 18.36
CA PRO A 128 -4.75 14.54 17.98
C PRO A 128 -4.08 13.29 18.55
N VAL A 129 -4.41 12.90 19.78
CA VAL A 129 -3.86 11.71 20.43
C VAL A 129 -4.31 10.43 19.70
N THR A 130 -5.62 10.31 19.45
CA THR A 130 -6.20 9.16 18.73
C THR A 130 -5.70 9.10 17.29
N GLY A 131 -5.66 10.22 16.57
CA GLY A 131 -5.13 10.28 15.21
C GLY A 131 -3.65 9.90 15.14
N THR A 132 -2.84 10.31 16.12
CA THR A 132 -1.43 9.88 16.23
C THR A 132 -1.33 8.38 16.49
N TYR A 133 -2.14 7.84 17.40
CA TYR A 133 -2.18 6.41 17.68
C TYR A 133 -2.53 5.60 16.42
N LEU A 134 -3.56 6.01 15.65
CA LEU A 134 -3.96 5.33 14.43
C LEU A 134 -2.84 5.34 13.37
N ARG A 135 -2.14 6.46 13.18
CA ARG A 135 -0.98 6.53 12.28
C ARG A 135 0.13 5.59 12.67
N LEU A 136 0.54 5.61 13.95
CA LEU A 136 1.57 4.70 14.46
C LEU A 136 1.14 3.24 14.33
N SER A 137 -0.12 2.94 14.62
CA SER A 137 -0.67 1.59 14.46
C SER A 137 -0.60 1.12 13.01
N ARG A 138 -0.98 1.94 12.02
CA ARG A 138 -0.88 1.58 10.59
C ARG A 138 0.56 1.34 10.15
N MET A 139 1.50 2.19 10.58
CA MET A 139 2.92 1.97 10.29
C MET A 139 3.44 0.67 10.91
N THR A 140 3.08 0.41 12.17
CA THR A 140 3.44 -0.85 12.86
C THR A 140 2.83 -2.06 12.15
N VAL A 141 1.55 -2.00 11.79
CA VAL A 141 0.87 -3.05 11.04
C VAL A 141 1.51 -3.31 9.68
N SER A 142 1.92 -2.25 8.96
CA SER A 142 2.65 -2.40 7.69
C SER A 142 4.00 -3.09 7.86
N LEU A 143 4.75 -2.76 8.93
CA LEU A 143 6.00 -3.44 9.26
C LEU A 143 5.77 -4.90 9.67
N LEU A 144 4.75 -5.17 10.48
CA LEU A 144 4.38 -6.54 10.86
C LEU A 144 3.94 -7.36 9.63
N THR A 145 3.19 -6.77 8.71
CA THR A 145 2.82 -7.42 7.45
C THR A 145 4.03 -7.89 6.67
N LEU A 146 5.13 -7.13 6.69
CA LEU A 146 6.35 -7.48 5.95
C LEU A 146 7.23 -8.48 6.70
N PHE A 147 7.44 -8.27 8.00
CA PHE A 147 8.52 -8.94 8.75
C PHE A 147 8.05 -10.09 9.65
N LEU A 148 6.77 -10.16 10.05
CA LEU A 148 6.33 -11.10 11.07
C LEU A 148 6.59 -12.57 10.69
N THR A 149 6.09 -13.01 9.55
CA THR A 149 6.25 -14.40 9.11
C THR A 149 7.69 -14.76 8.71
N PRO A 150 8.49 -13.90 8.04
CA PRO A 150 9.89 -14.20 7.78
C PRO A 150 10.74 -14.26 9.06
N LEU A 151 10.47 -13.38 10.02
CA LEU A 151 11.17 -13.40 11.31
C LEU A 151 10.82 -14.67 12.09
N TRP A 152 9.53 -15.04 12.11
CA TRP A 152 9.09 -16.28 12.75
C TRP A 152 9.72 -17.51 12.08
N LEU A 153 9.76 -17.57 10.75
CA LEU A 153 10.46 -18.62 10.01
C LEU A 153 11.95 -18.72 10.40
N LEU A 154 12.62 -17.56 10.51
CA LEU A 154 14.02 -17.51 10.94
C LEU A 154 14.21 -18.07 12.36
N LEU A 155 13.31 -17.76 13.28
CA LEU A 155 13.35 -18.27 14.65
C LEU A 155 13.08 -19.79 14.69
N MET A 156 12.18 -20.29 13.86
CA MET A 156 11.93 -21.74 13.76
C MET A 156 13.12 -22.51 13.15
N GLN A 157 13.89 -21.88 12.26
CA GLN A 157 15.14 -22.47 11.75
C GLN A 157 16.27 -22.45 12.78
N ASN A 158 16.19 -21.59 13.79
CA ASN A 158 17.22 -21.42 14.84
C ASN A 158 16.59 -21.41 16.24
N PRO A 159 16.07 -22.56 16.72
CA PRO A 159 15.37 -22.62 18.01
C PRO A 159 16.20 -22.17 19.20
N GLN A 160 17.54 -22.28 19.11
CA GLN A 160 18.47 -21.85 20.14
C GLN A 160 18.48 -20.33 20.40
N TRP A 161 17.89 -19.54 19.51
CA TRP A 161 17.81 -18.07 19.69
C TRP A 161 16.54 -17.65 20.43
N ILE A 162 15.61 -18.58 20.65
CA ILE A 162 14.34 -18.30 21.30
C ILE A 162 14.55 -18.31 22.80
N PRO A 163 14.37 -17.16 23.50
CA PRO A 163 14.46 -17.10 24.94
C PRO A 163 13.29 -17.85 25.59
N ASP A 164 13.48 -18.31 26.84
CA ASP A 164 12.51 -19.16 27.55
C ASP A 164 11.11 -18.57 27.64
N TRP A 165 10.99 -17.26 27.76
CA TRP A 165 9.69 -16.56 27.83
C TRP A 165 8.95 -16.49 26.48
N LEU A 166 9.62 -16.80 25.37
CA LEU A 166 9.03 -16.85 24.01
C LEU A 166 8.84 -18.28 23.50
N GLN A 167 9.05 -19.31 24.30
CA GLN A 167 8.90 -20.71 23.87
C GLN A 167 7.51 -21.03 23.32
N PHE A 168 6.49 -20.30 23.69
CA PHE A 168 5.11 -20.46 23.19
C PHE A 168 4.94 -20.20 21.68
N ILE A 169 5.95 -19.57 21.03
CA ILE A 169 5.91 -19.35 19.57
C ILE A 169 6.41 -20.57 18.78
N GLN A 170 7.01 -21.55 19.45
CA GLN A 170 7.52 -22.75 18.82
C GLN A 170 6.37 -23.63 18.37
N ILE A 171 6.61 -24.36 17.28
CA ILE A 171 5.64 -25.32 16.76
C ILE A 171 5.62 -26.52 17.70
N ALA A 172 4.44 -26.82 18.23
CA ALA A 172 4.24 -27.92 19.17
C ALA A 172 3.96 -29.25 18.46
N ASP A 173 3.35 -29.22 17.28
CA ASP A 173 2.91 -30.39 16.52
C ASP A 173 4.00 -30.92 15.58
N GLU A 174 3.88 -32.21 15.21
CA GLU A 174 4.74 -32.81 14.20
C GLU A 174 4.53 -32.17 12.82
N GLN A 175 5.62 -31.86 12.13
CA GLN A 175 5.58 -31.20 10.82
C GLN A 175 5.63 -32.24 9.70
N PHE A 176 4.52 -32.47 8.98
CA PHE A 176 4.48 -33.31 7.79
C PHE A 176 4.90 -32.53 6.53
N VAL A 177 4.61 -31.22 6.49
CA VAL A 177 4.99 -30.32 5.38
C VAL A 177 6.01 -29.32 5.90
N PRO A 178 7.14 -29.10 5.20
CA PRO A 178 8.11 -28.09 5.58
C PRO A 178 7.48 -26.70 5.74
N LEU A 179 7.87 -25.97 6.79
CA LEU A 179 7.25 -24.71 7.19
C LEU A 179 7.17 -23.67 6.06
N ILE A 180 8.20 -23.57 5.22
CA ILE A 180 8.21 -22.63 4.09
C ILE A 180 7.07 -22.94 3.10
N TRP A 181 6.81 -24.22 2.81
CA TRP A 181 5.73 -24.60 1.91
C TRP A 181 4.36 -24.33 2.51
N GLN A 182 4.21 -24.54 3.83
CA GLN A 182 2.97 -24.16 4.52
C GLN A 182 2.68 -22.67 4.33
N LEU A 183 3.68 -21.80 4.59
CA LEU A 183 3.55 -20.36 4.44
C LEU A 183 3.22 -19.94 2.99
N LEU A 184 3.93 -20.49 1.99
CA LEU A 184 3.71 -20.13 0.58
C LEU A 184 2.36 -20.64 0.05
N ILE A 185 1.93 -21.84 0.44
CA ILE A 185 0.61 -22.37 0.06
C ILE A 185 -0.50 -21.50 0.66
N LEU A 186 -0.36 -21.10 1.93
CA LEU A 186 -1.32 -20.23 2.58
C LEU A 186 -1.37 -18.84 1.94
N GLU A 187 -0.23 -18.24 1.57
CA GLU A 187 -0.19 -16.99 0.81
C GLU A 187 -1.02 -17.08 -0.47
N PHE A 188 -0.87 -18.17 -1.21
CA PHE A 188 -1.62 -18.40 -2.45
C PHE A 188 -3.10 -18.69 -2.19
N ALA A 189 -3.40 -19.50 -1.17
CA ALA A 189 -4.78 -19.83 -0.80
C ALA A 189 -5.58 -18.59 -0.35
N ILE A 190 -4.94 -17.68 0.41
CA ILE A 190 -5.54 -16.42 0.84
C ILE A 190 -5.84 -15.51 -0.36
N ASP A 191 -4.94 -15.44 -1.35
CA ASP A 191 -5.24 -14.72 -2.60
C ASP A 191 -6.41 -15.34 -3.37
N GLY A 192 -6.45 -16.67 -3.43
CA GLY A 192 -7.58 -17.39 -4.03
C GLY A 192 -8.91 -17.04 -3.35
N LEU A 193 -8.94 -16.98 -2.02
CA LEU A 193 -10.11 -16.54 -1.26
C LEU A 193 -10.49 -15.09 -1.56
N ARG A 194 -9.51 -14.21 -1.67
CA ARG A 194 -9.72 -12.79 -1.99
C ARG A 194 -10.33 -12.64 -3.39
N LEU A 195 -9.77 -13.33 -4.39
CA LEU A 195 -10.30 -13.34 -5.75
C LEU A 195 -11.72 -13.93 -5.81
N ALA A 196 -11.95 -15.02 -5.08
CA ALA A 196 -13.27 -15.61 -4.96
C ALA A 196 -14.27 -14.63 -4.34
N ALA A 197 -13.89 -13.91 -3.28
CA ALA A 197 -14.76 -12.94 -2.62
C ALA A 197 -15.16 -11.76 -3.54
N VAL A 198 -14.25 -11.29 -4.40
CA VAL A 198 -14.53 -10.23 -5.38
C VAL A 198 -15.49 -10.70 -6.47
N ASN A 199 -15.35 -11.93 -6.95
CA ASN A 199 -16.13 -12.47 -8.05
C ASN A 199 -17.45 -13.13 -7.61
N THR A 200 -17.67 -13.30 -6.30
CA THR A 200 -18.85 -13.99 -5.77
C THR A 200 -19.95 -12.99 -5.46
N PRO A 201 -21.21 -13.25 -5.88
CA PRO A 201 -22.37 -12.45 -5.47
C PRO A 201 -22.48 -12.38 -3.93
N SER A 202 -22.93 -11.24 -3.41
CA SER A 202 -23.02 -10.95 -1.97
C SER A 202 -23.77 -12.04 -1.16
N MET A 203 -24.76 -12.68 -1.76
CA MET A 203 -25.53 -13.78 -1.15
C MET A 203 -24.68 -15.02 -0.82
N LEU A 204 -23.62 -15.27 -1.59
CA LEU A 204 -22.74 -16.44 -1.43
C LEU A 204 -21.46 -16.14 -0.64
N THR A 205 -21.18 -14.87 -0.34
CA THR A 205 -19.96 -14.47 0.36
C THR A 205 -19.89 -15.07 1.77
N THR A 206 -21.03 -15.09 2.51
CA THR A 206 -21.08 -15.67 3.85
C THR A 206 -20.87 -17.19 3.83
N PRO A 207 -21.57 -18.00 3.00
CA PRO A 207 -21.29 -19.42 2.86
C PRO A 207 -19.85 -19.73 2.47
N LEU A 208 -19.28 -18.97 1.52
CA LEU A 208 -17.89 -19.12 1.10
C LEU A 208 -16.92 -18.90 2.27
N SER A 209 -17.13 -17.87 3.08
CA SER A 209 -16.30 -17.56 4.24
C SER A 209 -16.36 -18.67 5.30
N VAL A 210 -17.54 -19.25 5.53
CA VAL A 210 -17.71 -20.37 6.46
C VAL A 210 -16.98 -21.62 5.95
N ILE A 211 -17.15 -21.98 4.67
CA ILE A 211 -16.47 -23.12 4.06
C ILE A 211 -14.95 -22.90 4.11
N ALA A 212 -14.48 -21.72 3.76
CA ALA A 212 -13.07 -21.39 3.84
C ALA A 212 -12.50 -21.51 5.27
N GLY A 213 -13.23 -21.02 6.27
CA GLY A 213 -12.85 -21.14 7.68
C GLY A 213 -12.77 -22.60 8.15
N ILE A 214 -13.72 -23.44 7.75
CA ILE A 214 -13.73 -24.86 8.10
C ILE A 214 -12.63 -25.62 7.34
N VAL A 215 -12.56 -25.47 6.03
CA VAL A 215 -11.64 -26.25 5.19
C VAL A 215 -10.18 -25.85 5.39
N LEU A 216 -9.88 -24.55 5.26
CA LEU A 216 -8.51 -24.05 5.44
C LEU A 216 -8.11 -23.93 6.91
N GLY A 217 -9.04 -23.67 7.82
CA GLY A 217 -8.76 -23.60 9.24
C GLY A 217 -8.70 -24.99 9.88
N GLU A 218 -9.87 -25.55 10.15
CA GLU A 218 -9.97 -26.74 11.01
C GLU A 218 -9.46 -28.02 10.35
N TYR A 219 -9.94 -28.31 9.13
CA TYR A 219 -9.58 -29.58 8.48
C TYR A 219 -8.12 -29.64 8.03
N SER A 220 -7.54 -28.53 7.58
CA SER A 220 -6.14 -28.50 7.14
C SER A 220 -5.17 -28.74 8.29
N VAL A 221 -5.49 -28.25 9.49
CA VAL A 221 -4.70 -28.54 10.70
C VAL A 221 -4.92 -29.97 11.15
N LYS A 222 -6.18 -30.45 11.23
CA LYS A 222 -6.47 -31.84 11.61
C LYS A 222 -5.86 -32.89 10.66
N SER A 223 -5.72 -32.57 9.38
CA SER A 223 -5.07 -33.44 8.40
C SER A 223 -3.55 -33.36 8.40
N GLY A 224 -2.96 -32.49 9.23
CA GLY A 224 -1.51 -32.32 9.33
C GLY A 224 -0.85 -31.54 8.17
N TRP A 225 -1.66 -30.86 7.32
CA TRP A 225 -1.11 -30.03 6.24
C TRP A 225 -0.48 -28.75 6.77
N PHE A 226 -1.12 -28.14 7.77
CA PHE A 226 -0.66 -26.92 8.40
C PHE A 226 -0.63 -27.06 9.92
N ASN A 227 0.33 -26.40 10.54
CA ASN A 227 0.42 -26.30 11.98
C ASN A 227 -0.48 -25.17 12.50
N SER A 228 -0.98 -25.28 13.72
CA SER A 228 -1.86 -24.28 14.35
C SER A 228 -1.19 -22.90 14.42
N GLU A 229 0.11 -22.87 14.73
CA GLU A 229 0.91 -21.65 14.81
C GLU A 229 1.07 -20.99 13.43
N THR A 230 1.31 -21.77 12.38
CA THR A 230 1.38 -21.26 11.00
C THR A 230 0.07 -20.57 10.61
N MET A 231 -1.06 -21.21 10.92
CA MET A 231 -2.39 -20.64 10.66
C MET A 231 -2.61 -19.35 11.41
N LEU A 232 -2.22 -19.29 12.69
CA LEU A 232 -2.35 -18.11 13.53
C LEU A 232 -1.55 -16.92 12.96
N TYR A 233 -0.25 -17.12 12.64
CA TYR A 233 0.59 -16.05 12.10
C TYR A 233 0.12 -15.59 10.72
N MET A 234 -0.29 -16.51 9.87
CA MET A 234 -0.83 -16.16 8.55
C MET A 234 -2.16 -15.44 8.64
N ALA A 235 -3.06 -15.82 9.56
CA ALA A 235 -4.30 -15.09 9.81
C ALA A 235 -4.03 -13.65 10.26
N PHE A 236 -3.11 -13.46 11.22
CA PHE A 236 -2.73 -12.13 11.68
C PHE A 236 -2.17 -11.26 10.55
N VAL A 237 -1.22 -11.80 9.76
CA VAL A 237 -0.61 -11.07 8.64
C VAL A 237 -1.63 -10.76 7.54
N THR A 238 -2.60 -11.65 7.32
CA THR A 238 -3.69 -11.44 6.36
C THR A 238 -4.58 -10.27 6.78
N ILE A 239 -4.99 -10.25 8.05
CA ILE A 239 -5.78 -9.13 8.60
C ILE A 239 -4.98 -7.84 8.51
N ALA A 240 -3.70 -7.87 8.87
CA ALA A 240 -2.79 -6.75 8.76
C ALA A 240 -2.65 -6.25 7.31
N ASN A 241 -2.60 -7.14 6.33
CA ASN A 241 -2.55 -6.78 4.92
C ASN A 241 -3.86 -6.17 4.42
N TYR A 242 -5.01 -6.64 4.88
CA TYR A 242 -6.32 -6.08 4.53
C TYR A 242 -6.61 -4.71 5.18
N SER A 243 -5.92 -4.39 6.26
CA SER A 243 -6.03 -3.09 6.92
C SER A 243 -5.22 -1.98 6.26
N GLN A 244 -4.46 -2.27 5.19
CA GLN A 244 -3.72 -1.26 4.45
C GLN A 244 -4.67 -0.29 3.72
N ALA A 245 -4.35 1.02 3.77
CA ALA A 245 -5.14 2.05 3.12
C ALA A 245 -5.12 1.95 1.58
N SER A 246 -4.05 1.41 1.00
CA SER A 246 -3.89 1.20 -0.44
C SER A 246 -3.77 -0.29 -0.76
N PHE A 247 -4.60 -0.77 -1.71
CA PHE A 247 -4.51 -2.14 -2.23
C PHE A 247 -3.16 -2.44 -2.87
N GLU A 248 -2.63 -1.51 -3.66
CA GLU A 248 -1.34 -1.65 -4.33
C GLU A 248 -0.20 -1.77 -3.30
N MET A 249 -0.23 -0.96 -2.24
CA MET A 249 0.74 -1.06 -1.15
C MET A 249 0.64 -2.41 -0.43
N GLY A 250 -0.57 -2.93 -0.21
CA GLY A 250 -0.78 -4.25 0.37
C GLY A 250 -0.13 -5.36 -0.46
N TYR A 251 -0.29 -5.33 -1.79
CA TYR A 251 0.38 -6.29 -2.68
C TYR A 251 1.90 -6.08 -2.75
N ALA A 252 2.36 -4.82 -2.75
CA ALA A 252 3.80 -4.53 -2.71
C ALA A 252 4.47 -5.13 -1.47
N LEU A 253 3.89 -4.93 -0.29
CA LEU A 253 4.36 -5.53 0.96
C LEU A 253 4.31 -7.05 0.91
N LYS A 254 3.25 -7.64 0.33
CA LYS A 254 3.13 -9.08 0.17
C LYS A 254 4.24 -9.66 -0.73
N PHE A 255 4.49 -9.07 -1.90
CA PHE A 255 5.56 -9.53 -2.78
C PHE A 255 6.94 -9.44 -2.11
N MET A 256 7.21 -8.35 -1.38
CA MET A 256 8.45 -8.22 -0.62
C MET A 256 8.53 -9.27 0.49
N ARG A 257 7.44 -9.58 1.19
CA ARG A 257 7.38 -10.63 2.21
C ARG A 257 7.67 -12.01 1.60
N VAL A 258 7.07 -12.36 0.47
CA VAL A 258 7.31 -13.64 -0.21
C VAL A 258 8.78 -13.79 -0.61
N ILE A 259 9.39 -12.74 -1.17
CA ILE A 259 10.82 -12.73 -1.50
C ILE A 259 11.65 -12.94 -0.22
N LEU A 260 11.32 -12.23 0.85
CA LEU A 260 12.01 -12.32 2.13
C LEU A 260 11.88 -13.73 2.74
N LEU A 261 10.69 -14.35 2.67
CA LEU A 261 10.46 -15.73 3.10
C LEU A 261 11.34 -16.73 2.34
N VAL A 262 11.38 -16.64 1.01
CA VAL A 262 12.19 -17.54 0.17
C VAL A 262 13.68 -17.37 0.48
N LEU A 263 14.17 -16.13 0.56
CA LEU A 263 15.57 -15.87 0.87
C LEU A 263 15.94 -16.36 2.28
N THR A 264 15.08 -16.13 3.28
CA THR A 264 15.28 -16.60 4.65
C THR A 264 15.31 -18.13 4.70
N SER A 265 14.41 -18.79 3.97
CA SER A 265 14.38 -20.25 3.91
C SER A 265 15.66 -20.86 3.33
N LEU A 266 16.22 -20.24 2.28
CA LEU A 266 17.40 -20.74 1.57
C LEU A 266 18.73 -20.43 2.29
N PHE A 267 18.85 -19.23 2.84
CA PHE A 267 20.12 -18.70 3.36
C PHE A 267 20.06 -18.38 4.86
N ASN A 268 18.99 -18.76 5.56
CA ASN A 268 18.80 -18.54 7.01
C ASN A 268 18.99 -17.04 7.36
N LEU A 269 19.81 -16.72 8.35
CA LEU A 269 20.08 -15.36 8.81
C LEU A 269 20.57 -14.43 7.68
N TRP A 270 21.50 -14.91 6.86
CA TRP A 270 22.02 -14.12 5.74
C TRP A 270 20.96 -13.83 4.69
N GLY A 271 20.03 -14.77 4.48
CA GLY A 271 18.86 -14.57 3.63
C GLY A 271 17.91 -13.51 4.18
N PHE A 272 17.67 -13.53 5.48
CA PHE A 272 16.85 -12.51 6.14
C PHE A 272 17.48 -11.11 6.07
N ILE A 273 18.79 -10.99 6.35
CA ILE A 273 19.51 -9.71 6.26
C ILE A 273 19.53 -9.22 4.81
N GLY A 274 19.92 -10.08 3.86
CA GLY A 274 19.97 -9.73 2.44
C GLY A 274 18.60 -9.37 1.86
N GLY A 275 17.55 -10.13 2.21
CA GLY A 275 16.18 -9.84 1.82
C GLY A 275 15.66 -8.54 2.42
N THR A 276 15.96 -8.26 3.68
CA THR A 276 15.64 -6.97 4.32
C THR A 276 16.35 -5.82 3.63
N ALA A 277 17.64 -5.96 3.34
CA ALA A 277 18.39 -4.97 2.59
C ALA A 277 17.80 -4.74 1.20
N LEU A 278 17.38 -5.80 0.49
CA LEU A 278 16.70 -5.71 -0.79
C LEU A 278 15.39 -4.92 -0.67
N CYS A 279 14.55 -5.22 0.32
CA CYS A 279 13.30 -4.50 0.57
C CYS A 279 13.56 -3.01 0.83
N VAL A 280 14.52 -2.68 1.68
CA VAL A 280 14.91 -1.30 1.97
C VAL A 280 15.43 -0.60 0.71
N CYS A 281 16.28 -1.26 -0.07
CA CYS A 281 16.80 -0.72 -1.32
C CYS A 281 15.66 -0.50 -2.34
N ALA A 282 14.72 -1.45 -2.47
CA ALA A 282 13.59 -1.32 -3.39
C ALA A 282 12.72 -0.09 -3.09
N VAL A 283 12.56 0.26 -1.81
CA VAL A 283 11.84 1.47 -1.39
C VAL A 283 12.73 2.72 -1.50
N ALA A 284 14.01 2.65 -1.07
CA ALA A 284 14.92 3.79 -1.02
C ALA A 284 15.33 4.32 -2.41
N PHE A 285 15.61 3.41 -3.34
CA PHE A 285 15.93 3.75 -4.73
C PHE A 285 14.71 4.03 -5.60
N ASN A 286 13.52 3.91 -5.03
CA ASN A 286 12.31 4.29 -5.70
C ASN A 286 12.17 5.82 -5.71
N LYS A 287 11.79 6.38 -6.87
CA LYS A 287 11.58 7.82 -7.03
C LYS A 287 10.10 8.11 -7.26
N THR A 288 9.63 9.21 -6.71
CA THR A 288 8.30 9.75 -7.04
C THR A 288 8.29 10.28 -8.47
N ILE A 289 7.12 10.60 -9.01
CA ILE A 289 6.99 11.23 -10.34
C ILE A 289 7.72 12.58 -10.40
N ALA A 290 7.80 13.29 -9.28
CA ALA A 290 8.56 14.52 -9.13
C ALA A 290 10.10 14.32 -9.06
N GLY A 291 10.60 13.09 -9.22
CA GLY A 291 12.03 12.79 -9.09
C GLY A 291 12.56 12.81 -7.65
N LYS A 292 11.74 13.18 -6.68
CA LYS A 292 12.08 13.16 -5.24
C LYS A 292 12.12 11.73 -4.70
N SER A 293 12.82 11.52 -3.59
CA SER A 293 12.87 10.21 -2.93
C SER A 293 11.48 9.75 -2.49
N TYR A 294 11.17 8.47 -2.72
CA TYR A 294 9.89 7.86 -2.31
C TYR A 294 9.75 7.75 -0.79
N ILE A 295 10.87 7.74 -0.06
CA ILE A 295 10.92 7.69 1.42
C ILE A 295 10.97 9.09 2.03
N TYR A 296 10.79 10.16 1.28
CA TYR A 296 10.71 11.48 1.91
C TYR A 296 9.63 11.48 2.99
N PRO A 297 9.88 12.00 4.22
CA PRO A 297 10.99 12.85 4.67
C PRO A 297 12.16 12.13 5.38
N LEU A 298 12.32 10.83 5.24
CA LEU A 298 13.48 10.12 5.82
C LEU A 298 14.75 10.32 4.98
N ILE A 299 14.61 10.38 3.65
CA ILE A 299 15.72 10.63 2.74
C ILE A 299 15.28 11.67 1.68
N PRO A 300 15.84 12.91 1.64
CA PRO A 300 16.72 13.51 2.64
C PRO A 300 15.98 13.73 3.98
N PHE A 301 16.71 13.64 5.09
CA PHE A 301 16.12 13.71 6.41
C PHE A 301 15.66 15.13 6.75
N SER A 302 14.38 15.27 7.12
CA SER A 302 13.78 16.52 7.61
C SER A 302 12.99 16.25 8.88
N TRP A 303 13.53 16.69 10.04
CA TRP A 303 12.89 16.45 11.34
C TRP A 303 11.50 17.08 11.45
N SER A 304 11.33 18.29 10.92
CA SER A 304 10.04 19.00 10.96
C SER A 304 8.94 18.25 10.20
N GLU A 305 9.27 17.73 9.02
CA GLU A 305 8.33 16.97 8.19
C GLU A 305 8.11 15.55 8.74
N CYS A 306 9.15 14.90 9.27
CA CYS A 306 9.01 13.64 9.99
C CYS A 306 8.02 13.78 11.15
N LYS A 307 8.19 14.81 11.98
CA LYS A 307 7.27 15.05 13.11
C LYS A 307 5.83 15.22 12.65
N LYS A 308 5.58 15.93 11.56
CA LYS A 308 4.23 16.12 11.00
C LYS A 308 3.63 14.80 10.47
N ARG A 309 4.48 13.92 9.91
CA ARG A 309 4.05 12.62 9.37
C ARG A 309 3.72 11.61 10.47
N PHE A 310 4.51 11.57 11.53
CA PHE A 310 4.30 10.61 12.64
C PHE A 310 3.29 11.12 13.67
N PHE A 311 3.27 12.41 13.94
CA PHE A 311 2.42 13.00 14.96
C PHE A 311 1.43 13.98 14.34
N ARG A 312 0.15 13.78 14.65
CA ARG A 312 -0.88 14.69 14.24
C ARG A 312 -0.80 15.99 15.06
N GLY A 313 -0.51 17.11 14.41
CA GLY A 313 -0.59 18.43 15.00
C GLY A 313 -2.04 18.91 15.19
N ARG A 314 -2.26 19.82 16.13
CA ARG A 314 -3.55 20.49 16.33
C ARG A 314 -3.69 21.66 15.36
N LEU A 315 -4.83 21.80 14.70
CA LEU A 315 -5.18 23.02 13.96
C LEU A 315 -5.61 24.13 14.93
N PRO A 316 -5.28 25.41 14.67
CA PRO A 316 -4.44 25.91 13.58
C PRO A 316 -2.95 25.68 13.82
N HIS A 317 -2.24 25.34 12.75
CA HIS A 317 -0.78 25.34 12.78
C HIS A 317 -0.32 26.80 12.68
N LYS A 318 0.21 27.34 13.77
CA LYS A 318 0.95 28.62 13.76
C LYS A 318 2.43 28.36 13.55
#